data_a64c2643cbf2e3d3f326adcb2f0be3b7
#
_entry.id   a64c2643cbf2e3d3f326adcb2f0be3b7
#
_cell.length_a   1.000
_cell.length_b   1.000
_cell.length_c   1.000
_cell.angle_alpha   90.00
_cell.angle_beta   90.00
_cell.angle_gamma   90.00
#
_symmetry.space_group_name_H-M   'P 1'
#
loop_
_entity.id
_entity.type
_entity.pdbx_description
1 polymer ?
#
loop_
_entity_poly.entity_id
_entity_poly.type
_entity_poly.pdbx_seq_one_letter_code
_entity_poly.pdbx_strand_id
1 'polypeptide(L)'
;MKLKYTITNILCAGVLLFSGTSCQGFLDKAPYDALSETSTWKTEADARKFAIGCYDGWESGEVLLYADCMSDFGYNNFPWEGFRDQANGTMSPSNTGYSFYDFTTIRRCNEFLAKVQDIKFADEAEKQDLIGQIKTIRAYRYFVLNFLYGGVPIIDSYMSAEEAKVPRNTEAEVRTAIAKDLDEAIAALKDSPSERGRIAKGAALSIKMREALYYDDWETAKKSAQAIIDLGVYELDPSYENLFNVSGKDSREIILATQYLSVTKPLGTIGQMYNNAEGGWSSIVPTYNLVNTYEMRNGKTIDETGSGYDPTHPFMGRDPRMAMTILYPGADYKDNNGVDKVFNTLDEEIGGAKNMNFPVAADNASKTGLTWKKYVYPMDQYANMWSTDVCPIVFRYAEVLLSWAEAENELNGPSKEVYNKLNALRTRVGMPAVDEGKYSTKEALRELIHRERAVELAGEGIRRGDILRWKTSDGKMLAEVVLNQTLERLVGTVDMKGADPETRATIELNAAADKKKIEDRVFMPYNRYFPIPQGDLDNNDKLVQNPGYVSPKK
;
A
#
# COMPACT_ATOMS: atom_id res chain seq x y z
N MET A 1 13.22 34.56 -82.52
CA MET A 1 13.67 33.59 -81.51
C MET A 1 14.43 34.22 -80.33
N LYS A 2 14.99 35.41 -80.41
CA LYS A 2 15.72 36.07 -79.32
C LYS A 2 14.84 36.74 -78.25
N LEU A 3 13.58 37.13 -78.56
CA LEU A 3 12.69 37.82 -77.65
C LEU A 3 12.01 36.89 -76.60
N LYS A 4 11.83 35.61 -76.91
CA LYS A 4 11.25 34.61 -75.97
C LYS A 4 12.20 34.21 -74.82
N TYR A 5 13.52 34.22 -75.08
CA TYR A 5 14.51 33.88 -74.03
C TYR A 5 14.72 34.98 -73.02
N THR A 6 14.51 36.23 -73.40
CA THR A 6 14.69 37.41 -72.51
C THR A 6 13.55 37.52 -71.51
N ILE A 7 12.31 37.19 -71.89
CA ILE A 7 11.13 37.22 -70.98
C ILE A 7 11.19 36.08 -69.98
N THR A 8 11.63 34.87 -70.41
CA THR A 8 11.77 33.72 -69.53
C THR A 8 12.82 33.91 -68.43
N ASN A 9 13.95 34.56 -68.78
CA ASN A 9 15.03 34.83 -67.78
C ASN A 9 14.67 35.93 -66.80
N ILE A 10 13.83 36.90 -67.19
CA ILE A 10 13.31 37.94 -66.27
C ILE A 10 12.26 37.37 -65.31
N LEU A 11 11.42 36.43 -65.77
CA LEU A 11 10.47 35.76 -64.88
C LEU A 11 11.18 34.83 -63.86
N CYS A 12 12.22 34.09 -64.26
CA CYS A 12 13.00 33.25 -63.35
C CYS A 12 13.83 34.08 -62.32
N ALA A 13 14.33 35.26 -62.70
CA ALA A 13 15.01 36.14 -61.78
C ALA A 13 14.06 36.82 -60.77
N GLY A 14 12.81 37.10 -61.17
CA GLY A 14 11.78 37.65 -60.28
C GLY A 14 11.29 36.67 -59.22
N VAL A 15 11.24 35.39 -59.53
CA VAL A 15 10.79 34.34 -58.60
C VAL A 15 11.87 34.01 -57.55
N LEU A 16 13.16 34.23 -57.89
CA LEU A 16 14.28 34.00 -56.95
C LEU A 16 14.51 35.14 -55.94
N LEU A 17 13.91 36.32 -56.14
CA LEU A 17 14.01 37.45 -55.24
C LEU A 17 12.90 37.54 -54.19
N PHE A 18 11.81 36.71 -54.32
CA PHE A 18 10.73 36.64 -53.32
C PHE A 18 10.79 35.44 -52.39
N SER A 19 11.81 34.55 -52.49
CA SER A 19 11.99 33.39 -51.63
C SER A 19 12.85 33.64 -50.38
N GLY A 20 13.15 34.89 -50.05
CA GLY A 20 14.06 35.27 -48.95
C GLY A 20 13.39 35.79 -47.69
N THR A 21 12.06 35.84 -47.58
CA THR A 21 11.38 36.16 -46.32
C THR A 21 10.66 34.91 -45.81
N SER A 22 11.46 33.94 -45.40
CA SER A 22 10.98 32.86 -44.53
C SER A 22 10.58 33.51 -43.20
N CYS A 23 9.30 33.56 -42.91
CA CYS A 23 8.80 33.88 -41.59
C CYS A 23 9.31 32.82 -40.62
N GLN A 24 10.44 33.06 -39.93
CA GLN A 24 10.96 32.21 -38.87
C GLN A 24 9.92 31.94 -37.78
N GLY A 25 8.91 32.80 -37.60
CA GLY A 25 7.84 32.64 -36.63
C GLY A 25 6.71 31.67 -37.00
N PHE A 26 6.71 31.08 -38.22
CA PHE A 26 5.63 30.12 -38.64
C PHE A 26 6.00 28.67 -38.34
N LEU A 27 7.27 28.36 -38.16
CA LEU A 27 7.79 27.03 -37.83
C LEU A 27 7.97 26.81 -36.31
N ASP A 28 7.93 27.88 -35.51
CA ASP A 28 8.02 27.81 -34.04
C ASP A 28 6.66 27.70 -33.34
N LYS A 29 5.66 27.15 -33.99
CA LYS A 29 4.43 26.77 -33.29
C LYS A 29 4.68 25.45 -32.56
N ALA A 30 4.78 25.55 -31.24
CA ALA A 30 4.68 24.37 -30.39
C ALA A 30 3.43 23.57 -30.78
N PRO A 31 3.48 22.24 -30.87
CA PRO A 31 2.32 21.42 -31.15
C PRO A 31 1.17 21.79 -30.20
N TYR A 32 -0.03 21.99 -30.72
CA TYR A 32 -1.20 22.37 -29.92
C TYR A 32 -1.64 21.27 -28.95
N ASP A 33 -1.12 20.08 -29.10
CA ASP A 33 -1.36 18.87 -28.33
C ASP A 33 -0.23 18.54 -27.34
N ALA A 34 0.88 19.27 -27.37
CA ALA A 34 1.96 19.16 -26.38
C ALA A 34 2.07 20.47 -25.59
N LEU A 35 2.01 20.35 -24.26
CA LEU A 35 2.26 21.46 -23.34
C LEU A 35 3.74 21.89 -23.50
N SER A 36 4.00 23.05 -24.13
CA SER A 36 5.37 23.59 -24.21
C SER A 36 5.77 24.25 -22.89
N GLU A 37 7.01 24.11 -22.45
CA GLU A 37 7.52 24.76 -21.24
C GLU A 37 7.25 26.27 -21.19
N THR A 38 7.25 26.94 -22.34
CA THR A 38 7.03 28.38 -22.47
C THR A 38 5.56 28.80 -22.30
N SER A 39 4.61 27.87 -22.41
CA SER A 39 3.17 28.15 -22.31
C SER A 39 2.53 27.69 -21.00
N THR A 40 3.21 26.83 -20.24
CA THR A 40 2.59 26.00 -19.17
C THR A 40 2.72 26.59 -17.77
N TRP A 41 3.68 27.48 -17.53
CA TRP A 41 4.02 27.98 -16.18
C TRP A 41 3.84 29.51 -16.10
N LYS A 42 2.59 30.00 -16.21
CA LYS A 42 2.34 31.45 -16.21
C LYS A 42 1.37 31.93 -15.14
N THR A 43 0.45 31.06 -14.72
CA THR A 43 -0.66 31.44 -13.85
C THR A 43 -0.80 30.50 -12.66
N GLU A 44 -1.51 30.96 -11.61
CA GLU A 44 -1.93 30.11 -10.49
C GLU A 44 -2.68 28.87 -10.96
N ALA A 45 -3.54 29.02 -12.01
CA ALA A 45 -4.29 27.90 -12.55
C ALA A 45 -3.39 26.82 -13.16
N ASP A 46 -2.27 27.22 -13.78
CA ASP A 46 -1.27 26.29 -14.30
C ASP A 46 -0.58 25.54 -13.14
N ALA A 47 -0.18 26.28 -12.11
CA ALA A 47 0.43 25.69 -10.92
C ALA A 47 -0.50 24.68 -10.24
N ARG A 48 -1.80 25.00 -10.08
CA ARG A 48 -2.81 24.08 -9.52
C ARG A 48 -2.94 22.79 -10.34
N LYS A 49 -3.01 22.91 -11.68
CA LYS A 49 -3.08 21.75 -12.58
C LYS A 49 -1.85 20.88 -12.48
N PHE A 50 -0.67 21.48 -12.42
CA PHE A 50 0.56 20.73 -12.30
C PHE A 50 0.68 20.03 -10.92
N ALA A 51 0.27 20.72 -9.85
CA ALA A 51 0.19 20.11 -8.52
C ALA A 51 -0.73 18.87 -8.51
N ILE A 52 -1.89 18.92 -9.21
CA ILE A 52 -2.75 17.75 -9.40
C ILE A 52 -2.00 16.64 -10.14
N GLY A 53 -1.21 17.00 -11.18
CA GLY A 53 -0.38 16.04 -11.91
C GLY A 53 0.67 15.33 -11.03
N CYS A 54 1.14 15.96 -9.94
CA CYS A 54 2.07 15.33 -9.01
C CYS A 54 1.41 14.21 -8.16
N TYR A 55 0.09 14.20 -8.03
CA TYR A 55 -0.63 13.11 -7.39
C TYR A 55 -0.71 11.83 -8.26
N ASP A 56 -0.42 11.93 -9.56
CA ASP A 56 -0.37 10.75 -10.40
C ASP A 56 0.92 9.97 -10.14
N GLY A 57 0.77 8.70 -9.76
CA GLY A 57 1.89 7.80 -9.44
C GLY A 57 2.55 8.02 -8.07
N TRP A 58 1.99 8.88 -7.18
CA TRP A 58 2.56 9.02 -5.84
C TRP A 58 2.35 7.77 -4.98
N GLU A 59 1.20 7.14 -5.11
CA GLU A 59 0.84 5.83 -4.57
C GLU A 59 -0.21 5.16 -5.45
N SER A 60 -0.24 3.84 -5.47
CA SER A 60 -1.19 3.03 -6.21
C SER A 60 -2.08 2.23 -5.26
N GLY A 61 -3.40 2.36 -5.41
CA GLY A 61 -4.35 1.54 -4.67
C GLY A 61 -4.20 0.05 -4.97
N GLU A 62 -3.81 -0.30 -6.19
CA GLU A 62 -3.46 -1.68 -6.56
C GLU A 62 -2.28 -2.18 -5.72
N VAL A 63 -1.18 -1.44 -5.67
CA VAL A 63 0.02 -1.81 -4.90
C VAL A 63 -0.29 -1.94 -3.41
N LEU A 64 -1.10 -1.05 -2.85
CA LEU A 64 -1.53 -1.14 -1.45
C LEU A 64 -2.27 -2.45 -1.15
N LEU A 65 -3.20 -2.85 -2.04
CA LEU A 65 -3.94 -4.10 -1.88
C LEU A 65 -3.07 -5.35 -2.06
N TYR A 66 -2.02 -5.28 -2.90
CA TYR A 66 -1.04 -6.36 -3.06
C TYR A 66 0.00 -6.40 -1.94
N ALA A 67 0.22 -5.33 -1.21
CA ALA A 67 1.39 -5.17 -0.36
C ALA A 67 1.53 -6.24 0.74
N ASP A 68 0.42 -6.74 1.30
CA ASP A 68 0.49 -7.83 2.29
C ASP A 68 0.95 -9.17 1.68
N CYS A 69 0.92 -9.34 0.35
CA CYS A 69 1.53 -10.48 -0.33
C CYS A 69 3.06 -10.51 -0.18
N MET A 70 3.69 -9.39 0.18
CA MET A 70 5.11 -9.30 0.51
C MET A 70 5.41 -9.71 1.97
N SER A 71 4.42 -10.25 2.70
CA SER A 71 4.50 -10.61 4.11
C SER A 71 3.98 -12.03 4.37
N ASP A 72 3.90 -12.40 5.64
CA ASP A 72 3.30 -13.66 6.09
C ASP A 72 1.78 -13.68 6.03
N PHE A 73 1.11 -12.53 5.84
CA PHE A 73 -0.35 -12.40 5.85
C PHE A 73 -1.01 -12.55 4.48
N GLY A 74 -0.26 -12.38 3.40
CA GLY A 74 -0.80 -12.49 2.06
C GLY A 74 -0.05 -13.52 1.20
N TYR A 75 -0.73 -13.95 0.14
CA TYR A 75 -0.17 -14.77 -0.91
C TYR A 75 -0.63 -14.27 -2.28
N ASN A 76 0.31 -14.12 -3.19
CA ASN A 76 0.05 -13.76 -4.58
C ASN A 76 0.00 -15.04 -5.42
N ASN A 77 -1.19 -15.38 -5.93
CA ASN A 77 -1.40 -16.61 -6.70
C ASN A 77 -0.57 -16.65 -7.99
N PHE A 78 -0.37 -15.51 -8.64
CA PHE A 78 0.27 -15.42 -9.94
C PHE A 78 1.69 -14.84 -9.84
N PRO A 79 2.76 -15.64 -10.08
CA PRO A 79 4.14 -15.19 -9.92
C PRO A 79 4.50 -13.97 -10.80
N TRP A 80 3.89 -13.85 -11.99
CA TRP A 80 4.16 -12.74 -12.92
C TRP A 80 3.66 -11.37 -12.46
N GLU A 81 2.81 -11.30 -11.42
CA GLU A 81 2.38 -10.05 -10.81
C GLU A 81 3.47 -9.45 -9.89
N GLY A 82 4.47 -10.25 -9.50
CA GLY A 82 5.73 -9.81 -8.91
C GLY A 82 5.79 -9.78 -7.39
N PHE A 83 4.66 -9.78 -6.66
CA PHE A 83 4.67 -9.63 -5.19
C PHE A 83 5.04 -10.91 -4.43
N ARG A 84 4.94 -12.07 -5.08
CA ARG A 84 5.28 -13.36 -4.50
C ARG A 84 6.78 -13.50 -4.21
N ASP A 85 7.63 -13.04 -5.14
CA ASP A 85 9.09 -13.15 -5.04
C ASP A 85 9.65 -12.38 -3.85
N GLN A 86 8.95 -11.35 -3.42
CA GLN A 86 9.33 -10.50 -2.29
C GLN A 86 9.04 -11.15 -0.93
N ALA A 87 8.13 -12.13 -0.87
CA ALA A 87 7.82 -12.89 0.33
C ALA A 87 8.59 -14.21 0.43
N ASN A 88 8.88 -14.87 -0.71
CA ASN A 88 9.52 -16.19 -0.74
C ASN A 88 11.04 -16.15 -0.90
N GLY A 89 11.64 -14.94 -1.00
CA GLY A 89 13.09 -14.74 -1.05
C GLY A 89 13.76 -15.03 -2.40
N THR A 90 13.00 -15.15 -3.48
CA THR A 90 13.56 -15.46 -4.82
C THR A 90 13.99 -14.23 -5.62
N MET A 91 13.91 -13.03 -5.05
CA MET A 91 14.36 -11.80 -5.71
C MET A 91 15.84 -11.84 -6.12
N SER A 92 16.13 -11.26 -7.28
CA SER A 92 17.47 -11.03 -7.79
C SER A 92 17.54 -9.68 -8.54
N PRO A 93 18.72 -9.15 -8.88
CA PRO A 93 18.83 -7.92 -9.68
C PRO A 93 18.12 -7.97 -11.04
N SER A 94 18.05 -9.14 -11.65
CA SER A 94 17.36 -9.38 -12.93
C SER A 94 15.87 -9.76 -12.76
N ASN A 95 15.43 -10.09 -11.55
CA ASN A 95 14.04 -10.33 -11.18
C ASN A 95 13.76 -9.76 -9.80
N THR A 96 13.38 -8.49 -9.75
CA THR A 96 13.06 -7.79 -8.48
C THR A 96 11.63 -8.04 -8.01
N GLY A 97 10.87 -8.86 -8.72
CA GLY A 97 9.42 -8.90 -8.58
C GLY A 97 8.79 -7.58 -9.04
N TYR A 98 7.76 -7.10 -8.33
CA TYR A 98 7.22 -5.77 -8.58
C TYR A 98 8.27 -4.71 -8.22
N SER A 99 8.62 -3.83 -9.19
CA SER A 99 9.66 -2.82 -8.99
C SER A 99 9.10 -1.54 -8.40
N PHE A 100 9.66 -1.15 -7.25
CA PHE A 100 9.38 0.14 -6.61
C PHE A 100 10.45 1.20 -6.93
N TYR A 101 11.55 0.82 -7.63
CA TYR A 101 12.68 1.70 -7.92
C TYR A 101 12.34 2.67 -9.06
N ASP A 102 11.53 3.69 -8.73
CA ASP A 102 11.03 4.69 -9.66
C ASP A 102 11.13 6.10 -9.09
N PHE A 103 11.73 7.01 -9.85
CA PHE A 103 11.95 8.42 -9.50
C PHE A 103 11.06 9.38 -10.31
N THR A 104 10.14 8.88 -11.11
CA THR A 104 9.28 9.70 -11.99
C THR A 104 8.47 10.73 -11.20
N THR A 105 7.84 10.32 -10.11
CA THR A 105 7.07 11.22 -9.25
C THR A 105 7.98 12.23 -8.54
N ILE A 106 9.17 11.82 -8.08
CA ILE A 106 10.16 12.72 -7.47
C ILE A 106 10.58 13.80 -8.47
N ARG A 107 10.89 13.42 -9.72
CA ARG A 107 11.25 14.38 -10.78
C ARG A 107 10.12 15.39 -11.02
N ARG A 108 8.86 14.92 -11.09
CA ARG A 108 7.69 15.79 -11.26
C ARG A 108 7.51 16.75 -10.07
N CYS A 109 7.71 16.28 -8.85
CA CYS A 109 7.72 17.14 -7.66
C CYS A 109 8.83 18.21 -7.73
N ASN A 110 10.03 17.83 -8.14
CA ASN A 110 11.16 18.78 -8.28
C ASN A 110 10.88 19.85 -9.33
N GLU A 111 10.26 19.47 -10.46
CA GLU A 111 9.85 20.42 -11.49
C GLU A 111 8.82 21.42 -10.94
N PHE A 112 7.78 20.94 -10.24
CA PHE A 112 6.82 21.83 -9.60
C PHE A 112 7.49 22.79 -8.63
N LEU A 113 8.30 22.27 -7.71
CA LEU A 113 8.95 23.04 -6.65
C LEU A 113 9.90 24.11 -7.22
N ALA A 114 10.53 23.84 -8.36
CA ALA A 114 11.37 24.82 -9.05
C ALA A 114 10.53 25.91 -9.73
N LYS A 115 9.52 25.53 -10.49
CA LYS A 115 8.75 26.45 -11.35
C LYS A 115 7.72 27.30 -10.60
N VAL A 116 7.13 26.78 -9.51
CA VAL A 116 6.09 27.49 -8.73
C VAL A 116 6.63 28.77 -8.07
N GLN A 117 7.94 28.86 -7.85
CA GLN A 117 8.55 30.02 -7.19
C GLN A 117 8.28 31.33 -7.95
N ASP A 118 8.32 31.28 -9.27
CA ASP A 118 8.17 32.43 -10.15
C ASP A 118 6.68 32.81 -10.39
N ILE A 119 5.74 31.97 -9.94
CA ILE A 119 4.31 32.24 -10.11
C ILE A 119 3.79 33.07 -8.94
N LYS A 120 3.15 34.19 -9.26
CA LYS A 120 2.45 35.02 -8.26
C LYS A 120 1.08 34.44 -7.99
N PHE A 121 0.74 34.29 -6.72
CA PHE A 121 -0.59 33.91 -6.26
C PHE A 121 -1.28 35.11 -5.62
N ALA A 122 -2.59 35.19 -5.78
CA ALA A 122 -3.41 36.17 -5.07
C ALA A 122 -3.46 35.83 -3.57
N ASP A 123 -3.48 34.54 -3.23
CA ASP A 123 -3.38 34.01 -1.87
C ASP A 123 -2.05 33.24 -1.73
N GLU A 124 -1.07 33.86 -1.04
CA GLU A 124 0.23 33.23 -0.79
C GLU A 124 0.11 32.03 0.15
N ALA A 125 -0.89 31.97 1.04
CA ALA A 125 -1.13 30.82 1.90
C ALA A 125 -1.55 29.60 1.07
N GLU A 126 -2.33 29.79 0.00
CA GLU A 126 -2.65 28.70 -0.93
C GLU A 126 -1.40 28.19 -1.67
N LYS A 127 -0.52 29.09 -2.11
CA LYS A 127 0.76 28.71 -2.73
C LYS A 127 1.58 27.84 -1.78
N GLN A 128 1.71 28.25 -0.52
CA GLN A 128 2.46 27.50 0.48
C GLN A 128 1.81 26.14 0.78
N ASP A 129 0.48 26.07 0.84
CA ASP A 129 -0.25 24.79 1.00
C ASP A 129 0.04 23.84 -0.17
N LEU A 130 0.00 24.31 -1.42
CA LEU A 130 0.37 23.50 -2.59
C LEU A 130 1.82 23.01 -2.52
N ILE A 131 2.76 23.89 -2.15
CA ILE A 131 4.17 23.52 -1.96
C ILE A 131 4.29 22.42 -0.88
N GLY A 132 3.57 22.57 0.24
CA GLY A 132 3.50 21.57 1.31
C GLY A 132 2.98 20.22 0.83
N GLN A 133 1.92 20.20 0.01
CA GLN A 133 1.39 18.98 -0.59
C GLN A 133 2.46 18.25 -1.43
N ILE A 134 3.16 18.98 -2.29
CA ILE A 134 4.17 18.40 -3.20
C ILE A 134 5.42 17.92 -2.45
N LYS A 135 5.87 18.64 -1.42
CA LYS A 135 6.92 18.17 -0.52
C LYS A 135 6.53 16.89 0.21
N THR A 136 5.28 16.79 0.65
CA THR A 136 4.75 15.58 1.28
C THR A 136 4.79 14.38 0.33
N ILE A 137 4.38 14.55 -0.94
CA ILE A 137 4.47 13.51 -1.97
C ILE A 137 5.92 13.09 -2.19
N ARG A 138 6.84 14.03 -2.33
CA ARG A 138 8.27 13.74 -2.53
C ARG A 138 8.86 12.98 -1.33
N ALA A 139 8.57 13.43 -0.12
CA ALA A 139 8.99 12.77 1.10
C ALA A 139 8.45 11.33 1.20
N TYR A 140 7.18 11.12 0.86
CA TYR A 140 6.58 9.78 0.85
C TYR A 140 7.29 8.85 -0.15
N ARG A 141 7.56 9.33 -1.37
CA ARG A 141 8.28 8.51 -2.37
C ARG A 141 9.69 8.16 -1.91
N TYR A 142 10.41 9.11 -1.30
CA TYR A 142 11.72 8.83 -0.71
C TYR A 142 11.63 7.87 0.48
N PHE A 143 10.60 7.98 1.31
CA PHE A 143 10.38 7.03 2.41
C PHE A 143 10.21 5.61 1.88
N VAL A 144 9.35 5.39 0.88
CA VAL A 144 9.14 4.06 0.26
C VAL A 144 10.45 3.53 -0.34
N LEU A 145 11.17 4.34 -1.11
CA LEU A 145 12.44 3.95 -1.72
C LEU A 145 13.50 3.62 -0.66
N ASN A 146 13.68 4.49 0.32
CA ASN A 146 14.67 4.31 1.38
C ASN A 146 14.38 3.06 2.22
N PHE A 147 13.12 2.86 2.58
CA PHE A 147 12.71 1.70 3.37
C PHE A 147 12.93 0.38 2.63
N LEU A 148 12.63 0.34 1.33
CA LEU A 148 12.77 -0.89 0.54
C LEU A 148 14.19 -1.15 0.07
N TYR A 149 14.98 -0.12 -0.23
CA TYR A 149 16.32 -0.28 -0.85
C TYR A 149 17.50 0.11 0.04
N GLY A 150 17.27 0.69 1.23
CA GLY A 150 18.35 1.00 2.18
C GLY A 150 19.29 2.10 1.70
N GLY A 151 18.76 3.26 1.40
CA GLY A 151 19.47 4.39 0.83
C GLY A 151 19.41 4.40 -0.70
N VAL A 152 19.17 5.58 -1.26
CA VAL A 152 18.97 5.82 -2.70
C VAL A 152 19.57 7.16 -3.10
N PRO A 153 19.78 7.44 -4.39
CA PRO A 153 20.15 8.78 -4.85
C PRO A 153 19.18 9.86 -4.37
N ILE A 154 19.67 10.93 -3.78
CA ILE A 154 18.87 12.12 -3.49
C ILE A 154 18.93 13.05 -4.72
N ILE A 155 17.78 13.22 -5.37
CA ILE A 155 17.56 14.14 -6.49
C ILE A 155 16.64 15.24 -5.95
N ASP A 156 17.20 16.35 -5.50
CA ASP A 156 16.49 17.42 -4.80
C ASP A 156 16.15 18.63 -5.68
N SER A 157 16.55 18.60 -6.94
CA SER A 157 16.32 19.66 -7.91
C SER A 157 15.85 19.11 -9.26
N TYR A 158 15.25 19.97 -10.08
CA TYR A 158 14.86 19.63 -11.45
C TYR A 158 16.09 19.64 -12.34
N MET A 159 16.45 18.48 -12.88
CA MET A 159 17.65 18.26 -13.67
C MET A 159 17.41 17.24 -14.81
N SER A 160 18.35 17.18 -15.75
CA SER A 160 18.32 16.21 -16.83
C SER A 160 18.56 14.77 -16.31
N ALA A 161 18.21 13.78 -17.13
CA ALA A 161 18.45 12.37 -16.79
C ALA A 161 19.94 12.05 -16.62
N GLU A 162 20.84 12.73 -17.34
CA GLU A 162 22.28 12.53 -17.23
C GLU A 162 22.85 13.12 -15.94
N GLU A 163 22.41 14.30 -15.55
CA GLU A 163 22.79 14.93 -14.27
C GLU A 163 22.29 14.13 -13.07
N ALA A 164 21.15 13.43 -13.22
CA ALA A 164 20.57 12.58 -12.18
C ALA A 164 21.33 11.25 -11.97
N LYS A 165 22.33 10.92 -12.79
CA LYS A 165 23.21 9.76 -12.59
C LYS A 165 24.22 10.05 -11.48
N VAL A 166 23.74 10.01 -10.25
CA VAL A 166 24.54 10.23 -9.03
C VAL A 166 24.62 8.94 -8.20
N PRO A 167 25.60 8.80 -7.30
CA PRO A 167 25.68 7.64 -6.41
C PRO A 167 24.50 7.63 -5.43
N ARG A 168 24.29 6.48 -4.80
CA ARG A 168 23.35 6.36 -3.68
C ARG A 168 23.85 7.16 -2.47
N ASN A 169 22.93 7.81 -1.81
CA ASN A 169 23.12 8.33 -0.46
C ASN A 169 22.92 7.21 0.57
N THR A 170 23.40 7.42 1.77
CA THR A 170 23.11 6.54 2.89
C THR A 170 21.64 6.62 3.31
N GLU A 171 21.15 5.58 3.94
CA GLU A 171 19.79 5.55 4.50
C GLU A 171 19.53 6.75 5.44
N ALA A 172 20.52 7.11 6.27
CA ALA A 172 20.42 8.23 7.21
C ALA A 172 20.35 9.60 6.50
N GLU A 173 21.11 9.80 5.41
CA GLU A 173 21.03 11.03 4.61
C GLU A 173 19.66 11.17 3.94
N VAL A 174 19.11 10.08 3.40
CA VAL A 174 17.77 10.10 2.80
C VAL A 174 16.72 10.39 3.87
N ARG A 175 16.82 9.82 5.07
CA ARG A 175 15.93 10.14 6.21
C ARG A 175 15.99 11.62 6.57
N THR A 176 17.18 12.21 6.56
CA THR A 176 17.35 13.65 6.80
C THR A 176 16.63 14.49 5.75
N ALA A 177 16.72 14.10 4.47
CA ALA A 177 16.01 14.80 3.39
C ALA A 177 14.47 14.64 3.51
N ILE A 178 13.98 13.46 3.88
CA ILE A 178 12.57 13.19 4.16
C ILE A 178 12.07 14.08 5.30
N ALA A 179 12.81 14.11 6.43
CA ALA A 179 12.44 14.91 7.60
C ALA A 179 12.35 16.40 7.27
N LYS A 180 13.31 16.93 6.48
CA LYS A 180 13.30 18.32 6.03
C LYS A 180 12.05 18.65 5.21
N ASP A 181 11.71 17.85 4.20
CA ASP A 181 10.52 18.07 3.38
C ASP A 181 9.23 18.01 4.23
N LEU A 182 9.15 17.05 5.16
CA LEU A 182 7.98 16.91 6.02
C LEU A 182 7.85 18.06 7.02
N ASP A 183 8.93 18.53 7.62
CA ASP A 183 8.89 19.66 8.56
C ASP A 183 8.42 20.95 7.86
N GLU A 184 8.95 21.23 6.68
CA GLU A 184 8.52 22.36 5.86
C GLU A 184 7.06 22.20 5.40
N ALA A 185 6.63 20.99 5.03
CA ALA A 185 5.24 20.70 4.65
C ALA A 185 4.26 20.88 5.83
N ILE A 186 4.59 20.33 7.00
CA ILE A 186 3.75 20.43 8.20
C ILE A 186 3.54 21.90 8.60
N ALA A 187 4.55 22.75 8.44
CA ALA A 187 4.44 24.18 8.72
C ALA A 187 3.52 24.93 7.74
N ALA A 188 3.44 24.46 6.49
CA ALA A 188 2.71 25.12 5.40
C ALA A 188 1.29 24.60 5.18
N LEU A 189 1.03 23.33 5.47
CA LEU A 189 -0.23 22.66 5.19
C LEU A 189 -1.37 23.10 6.11
N LYS A 190 -2.58 23.13 5.55
CA LYS A 190 -3.83 23.28 6.30
C LYS A 190 -4.09 22.07 7.20
N ASP A 191 -4.80 22.29 8.30
CA ASP A 191 -5.14 21.22 9.25
C ASP A 191 -6.13 20.21 8.65
N SER A 192 -7.03 20.67 7.78
CA SER A 192 -8.02 19.85 7.08
C SER A 192 -7.80 19.92 5.57
N PRO A 193 -8.05 18.83 4.81
CA PRO A 193 -7.94 18.85 3.36
C PRO A 193 -8.98 19.78 2.74
N SER A 194 -8.63 20.46 1.66
CA SER A 194 -9.54 21.34 0.90
C SER A 194 -10.64 20.55 0.18
N GLU A 195 -10.33 19.32 -0.20
CA GLU A 195 -11.24 18.36 -0.82
C GLU A 195 -10.74 16.93 -0.52
N ARG A 196 -11.62 15.94 -0.64
CA ARG A 196 -11.25 14.53 -0.41
C ARG A 196 -10.07 14.12 -1.30
N GLY A 197 -9.10 13.41 -0.71
CA GLY A 197 -7.90 12.93 -1.39
C GLY A 197 -6.77 13.94 -1.49
N ARG A 198 -6.98 15.19 -1.08
CA ARG A 198 -5.89 16.16 -0.94
C ARG A 198 -5.10 15.93 0.34
N ILE A 199 -3.80 16.09 0.22
CA ILE A 199 -2.89 16.06 1.36
C ILE A 199 -3.14 17.29 2.24
N ALA A 200 -3.31 17.03 3.54
CA ALA A 200 -3.35 18.02 4.60
C ALA A 200 -2.30 17.68 5.66
N LYS A 201 -2.18 18.50 6.69
CA LYS A 201 -1.17 18.37 7.76
C LYS A 201 -1.14 16.97 8.38
N GLY A 202 -2.32 16.37 8.61
CA GLY A 202 -2.42 15.02 9.16
C GLY A 202 -1.72 13.96 8.31
N ALA A 203 -1.74 14.09 6.98
CA ALA A 203 -1.04 13.15 6.08
C ALA A 203 0.50 13.28 6.19
N ALA A 204 1.04 14.50 6.21
CA ALA A 204 2.47 14.73 6.39
C ALA A 204 2.97 14.22 7.76
N LEU A 205 2.19 14.49 8.83
CA LEU A 205 2.45 13.96 10.17
C LEU A 205 2.39 12.42 10.20
N SER A 206 1.47 11.79 9.46
CA SER A 206 1.34 10.32 9.40
C SER A 206 2.55 9.68 8.73
N ILE A 207 3.09 10.29 7.66
CA ILE A 207 4.33 9.83 7.03
C ILE A 207 5.50 9.95 8.02
N LYS A 208 5.62 11.10 8.71
CA LYS A 208 6.67 11.32 9.71
C LYS A 208 6.57 10.34 10.87
N MET A 209 5.36 10.06 11.35
CA MET A 209 5.08 9.06 12.39
C MET A 209 5.50 7.66 11.95
N ARG A 210 5.07 7.21 10.75
CA ARG A 210 5.36 5.85 10.25
C ARG A 210 6.85 5.68 9.94
N GLU A 211 7.49 6.69 9.35
CA GLU A 211 8.93 6.69 9.11
C GLU A 211 9.70 6.56 10.42
N ALA A 212 9.40 7.39 11.41
CA ALA A 212 10.04 7.35 12.72
C ALA A 212 9.83 6.00 13.42
N LEU A 213 8.60 5.45 13.37
CA LEU A 213 8.27 4.14 13.94
C LEU A 213 9.09 3.01 13.28
N TYR A 214 9.32 3.07 11.97
CA TYR A 214 10.04 2.03 11.23
C TYR A 214 11.56 2.03 11.52
N TYR A 215 12.07 3.10 12.12
CA TYR A 215 13.48 3.23 12.50
C TYR A 215 13.67 3.37 14.02
N ASP A 216 12.68 2.94 14.82
CA ASP A 216 12.73 2.93 16.29
C ASP A 216 12.96 4.33 16.91
N ASP A 217 12.62 5.41 16.18
CA ASP A 217 12.60 6.78 16.70
C ASP A 217 11.27 7.04 17.42
N TRP A 218 11.15 6.44 18.62
CA TRP A 218 9.94 6.44 19.42
C TRP A 218 9.46 7.84 19.81
N GLU A 219 10.40 8.75 20.11
CA GLU A 219 10.07 10.14 20.48
C GLU A 219 9.40 10.87 19.30
N THR A 220 9.97 10.79 18.11
CA THR A 220 9.40 11.43 16.91
C THR A 220 8.09 10.76 16.51
N ALA A 221 7.99 9.43 16.61
CA ALA A 221 6.76 8.69 16.30
C ALA A 221 5.62 9.13 17.23
N LYS A 222 5.84 9.11 18.56
CA LYS A 222 4.87 9.56 19.56
C LYS A 222 4.45 11.01 19.37
N LYS A 223 5.42 11.92 19.19
CA LYS A 223 5.17 13.34 19.00
C LYS A 223 4.33 13.61 17.73
N SER A 224 4.62 12.93 16.64
CA SER A 224 3.87 13.08 15.39
C SER A 224 2.45 12.52 15.52
N ALA A 225 2.29 11.35 16.16
CA ALA A 225 0.97 10.79 16.45
C ALA A 225 0.15 11.69 17.36
N GLN A 226 0.75 12.25 18.43
CA GLN A 226 0.08 13.19 19.32
C GLN A 226 -0.37 14.45 18.57
N ALA A 227 0.49 14.99 17.68
CA ALA A 227 0.13 16.15 16.88
C ALA A 227 -1.09 15.88 15.97
N ILE A 228 -1.25 14.67 15.41
CA ILE A 228 -2.44 14.29 14.64
C ILE A 228 -3.67 14.26 15.53
N ILE A 229 -3.54 13.69 16.74
CA ILE A 229 -4.63 13.64 17.73
C ILE A 229 -5.07 15.06 18.10
N ASP A 230 -4.13 15.94 18.36
CA ASP A 230 -4.37 17.34 18.79
C ASP A 230 -5.02 18.21 17.69
N LEU A 231 -4.92 17.83 16.41
CA LEU A 231 -5.66 18.49 15.32
C LEU A 231 -7.18 18.41 15.53
N GLY A 232 -7.69 17.36 16.18
CA GLY A 232 -9.14 17.17 16.42
C GLY A 232 -9.97 16.98 15.15
N VAL A 233 -9.32 16.71 14.02
CA VAL A 233 -9.97 16.53 12.70
C VAL A 233 -10.44 15.11 12.50
N TYR A 234 -9.70 14.14 13.04
CA TYR A 234 -9.89 12.71 12.82
C TYR A 234 -10.50 12.01 14.03
N GLU A 235 -11.28 10.96 13.80
CA GLU A 235 -11.86 10.12 14.85
C GLU A 235 -12.06 8.68 14.32
N LEU A 236 -12.18 7.70 15.22
CA LEU A 236 -12.49 6.33 14.81
C LEU A 236 -13.89 6.24 14.22
N ASP A 237 -14.02 5.56 13.10
CA ASP A 237 -15.31 5.17 12.55
C ASP A 237 -16.02 4.19 13.51
N PRO A 238 -17.31 4.36 13.79
CA PRO A 238 -18.04 3.44 14.65
C PRO A 238 -18.13 2.02 14.07
N SER A 239 -17.97 1.86 12.76
CA SER A 239 -18.04 0.57 12.07
C SER A 239 -16.73 0.25 11.35
N TYR A 240 -15.97 -0.71 11.89
CA TYR A 240 -14.76 -1.22 11.24
C TYR A 240 -15.04 -1.73 9.81
N GLU A 241 -16.14 -2.46 9.60
CA GLU A 241 -16.47 -3.07 8.31
C GLU A 241 -16.87 -2.02 7.27
N ASN A 242 -17.71 -1.05 7.65
CA ASN A 242 -18.17 -0.01 6.72
C ASN A 242 -17.07 0.92 6.24
N LEU A 243 -16.01 1.08 7.02
CA LEU A 243 -14.85 1.93 6.67
C LEU A 243 -14.24 1.54 5.32
N PHE A 244 -14.27 0.25 4.97
CA PHE A 244 -13.67 -0.30 3.75
C PHE A 244 -14.67 -0.48 2.60
N ASN A 245 -15.92 -0.11 2.80
CA ASN A 245 -16.96 -0.14 1.79
C ASN A 245 -17.04 1.18 1.03
N VAL A 246 -17.74 1.18 -0.11
CA VAL A 246 -17.97 2.40 -0.91
C VAL A 246 -18.63 3.51 -0.07
N SER A 247 -19.50 3.15 0.88
CA SER A 247 -20.16 4.10 1.79
C SER A 247 -19.21 4.74 2.82
N GLY A 248 -18.07 4.13 3.12
CA GLY A 248 -17.11 4.61 4.11
C GLY A 248 -16.10 5.64 3.61
N LYS A 249 -16.13 6.00 2.33
CA LYS A 249 -15.13 6.90 1.71
C LYS A 249 -14.98 8.27 2.38
N ASP A 250 -16.01 8.75 3.03
CA ASP A 250 -16.03 10.07 3.68
C ASP A 250 -15.86 9.98 5.20
N SER A 251 -15.46 8.79 5.71
CA SER A 251 -15.20 8.59 7.13
C SER A 251 -14.10 9.51 7.65
N ARG A 252 -14.32 10.08 8.83
CA ARG A 252 -13.33 10.90 9.54
C ARG A 252 -12.14 10.09 10.06
N GLU A 253 -12.20 8.77 10.00
CA GLU A 253 -11.04 7.92 10.30
C GLU A 253 -9.98 7.99 9.19
N ILE A 254 -10.36 8.26 7.94
CA ILE A 254 -9.46 8.31 6.79
C ILE A 254 -8.65 9.61 6.80
N ILE A 255 -7.35 9.50 6.97
CA ILE A 255 -6.41 10.62 6.88
C ILE A 255 -6.01 10.87 5.43
N LEU A 256 -5.69 9.80 4.70
CA LEU A 256 -5.35 9.86 3.28
C LEU A 256 -5.66 8.54 2.60
N ALA A 257 -6.29 8.60 1.43
CA ALA A 257 -6.58 7.45 0.57
C ALA A 257 -6.27 7.78 -0.88
N THR A 258 -5.92 6.76 -1.66
CA THR A 258 -5.86 6.86 -3.12
C THR A 258 -7.26 7.08 -3.68
N GLN A 259 -7.38 7.82 -4.79
CA GLN A 259 -8.68 8.21 -5.31
C GLN A 259 -8.97 7.57 -6.67
N TYR A 260 -10.12 6.90 -6.77
CA TYR A 260 -10.59 6.23 -7.96
C TYR A 260 -12.04 6.61 -8.29
N LEU A 261 -12.39 6.50 -9.56
CA LEU A 261 -13.73 6.72 -10.09
C LEU A 261 -14.06 5.60 -11.08
N SER A 262 -15.17 4.93 -10.90
CA SER A 262 -15.53 3.69 -11.58
C SER A 262 -15.51 3.74 -13.12
N VAL A 263 -15.59 4.94 -13.74
CA VAL A 263 -15.60 5.08 -15.20
C VAL A 263 -14.32 5.70 -15.75
N THR A 264 -13.87 6.79 -15.12
CA THR A 264 -12.77 7.62 -15.67
C THR A 264 -11.38 7.22 -15.15
N LYS A 265 -11.30 6.69 -13.93
CA LYS A 265 -10.07 6.19 -13.32
C LYS A 265 -10.42 5.02 -12.38
N PRO A 266 -10.84 3.87 -12.93
CA PRO A 266 -11.30 2.74 -12.12
C PRO A 266 -10.16 2.01 -11.43
N LEU A 267 -10.49 1.36 -10.31
CA LEU A 267 -9.67 0.33 -9.68
C LEU A 267 -10.23 -1.04 -10.07
N GLY A 268 -9.45 -1.82 -10.83
CA GLY A 268 -9.80 -3.17 -11.27
C GLY A 268 -9.38 -4.27 -10.30
N THR A 269 -8.55 -3.96 -9.31
CA THR A 269 -7.95 -4.92 -8.38
C THR A 269 -8.99 -5.69 -7.55
N ILE A 270 -10.19 -5.15 -7.37
CA ILE A 270 -11.28 -5.85 -6.67
C ILE A 270 -11.65 -7.16 -7.38
N GLY A 271 -11.70 -7.16 -8.72
CA GLY A 271 -11.90 -8.38 -9.50
C GLY A 271 -10.74 -9.38 -9.36
N GLN A 272 -9.52 -8.88 -9.16
CA GLN A 272 -8.34 -9.73 -8.85
C GLN A 272 -8.41 -10.33 -7.44
N MET A 273 -9.08 -9.69 -6.49
CA MET A 273 -9.25 -10.17 -5.12
C MET A 273 -10.46 -11.10 -4.96
N TYR A 274 -11.46 -11.01 -5.86
CA TYR A 274 -12.71 -11.74 -5.75
C TYR A 274 -12.54 -13.23 -6.08
N ASN A 275 -13.42 -14.07 -5.55
CA ASN A 275 -13.35 -15.53 -5.71
C ASN A 275 -13.65 -16.00 -7.13
N ASN A 276 -13.05 -17.15 -7.51
CA ASN A 276 -13.12 -17.68 -8.86
C ASN A 276 -14.53 -18.13 -9.30
N ALA A 277 -15.33 -18.73 -8.42
CA ALA A 277 -16.66 -19.22 -8.81
C ALA A 277 -17.60 -18.09 -9.26
N GLU A 278 -17.31 -16.87 -8.84
CA GLU A 278 -18.08 -15.66 -9.18
C GLU A 278 -17.38 -14.80 -10.26
N GLY A 279 -16.34 -15.33 -10.92
CA GLY A 279 -15.64 -14.65 -12.02
C GLY A 279 -14.43 -13.79 -11.62
N GLY A 280 -13.99 -13.85 -10.36
CA GLY A 280 -12.77 -13.23 -9.91
C GLY A 280 -11.52 -14.08 -10.17
N TRP A 281 -10.35 -13.55 -9.83
CA TRP A 281 -9.07 -14.22 -10.09
C TRP A 281 -8.36 -14.75 -8.86
N SER A 282 -8.79 -14.39 -7.65
CA SER A 282 -8.09 -14.73 -6.40
C SER A 282 -6.57 -14.48 -6.47
N SER A 283 -6.14 -13.43 -7.17
CA SER A 283 -4.72 -13.08 -7.33
C SER A 283 -4.08 -12.76 -5.98
N ILE A 284 -4.83 -12.11 -5.11
CA ILE A 284 -4.43 -11.64 -3.79
C ILE A 284 -5.31 -12.33 -2.75
N VAL A 285 -4.71 -13.17 -1.92
CA VAL A 285 -5.46 -13.93 -0.91
C VAL A 285 -4.76 -13.89 0.44
N PRO A 286 -5.52 -13.87 1.56
CA PRO A 286 -4.92 -13.95 2.90
C PRO A 286 -4.40 -15.36 3.18
N THR A 287 -3.54 -15.48 4.19
CA THR A 287 -2.97 -16.75 4.64
C THR A 287 -3.55 -17.18 5.99
N TYR A 288 -3.31 -18.43 6.36
CA TYR A 288 -3.68 -18.91 7.70
C TYR A 288 -2.81 -18.34 8.82
N ASN A 289 -1.63 -17.79 8.52
CA ASN A 289 -0.86 -17.03 9.50
C ASN A 289 -1.66 -15.83 10.01
N LEU A 290 -2.36 -15.12 9.12
CA LEU A 290 -3.26 -14.05 9.53
C LEU A 290 -4.41 -14.57 10.37
N VAL A 291 -5.10 -15.66 9.95
CA VAL A 291 -6.19 -16.27 10.75
C VAL A 291 -5.71 -16.61 12.16
N ASN A 292 -4.54 -17.21 12.30
CA ASN A 292 -3.99 -17.63 13.59
C ASN A 292 -3.58 -16.44 14.48
N THR A 293 -3.35 -15.25 13.91
CA THR A 293 -2.99 -14.05 14.67
C THR A 293 -4.17 -13.45 15.45
N TYR A 294 -5.41 -13.66 14.99
CA TYR A 294 -6.61 -13.20 15.70
C TYR A 294 -6.78 -13.91 17.04
N GLU A 295 -7.14 -13.17 18.08
CA GLU A 295 -7.52 -13.71 19.39
C GLU A 295 -8.85 -14.45 19.33
N MET A 296 -9.15 -15.20 20.39
CA MET A 296 -10.50 -15.64 20.69
C MET A 296 -11.32 -14.46 21.24
N ARG A 297 -12.67 -14.53 21.15
CA ARG A 297 -13.57 -13.48 21.68
C ARG A 297 -13.39 -13.18 23.16
N ASN A 298 -12.78 -14.10 23.92
CA ASN A 298 -12.45 -13.88 25.33
C ASN A 298 -11.13 -13.14 25.57
N GLY A 299 -10.46 -12.66 24.50
CA GLY A 299 -9.20 -11.90 24.56
C GLY A 299 -7.95 -12.74 24.80
N LYS A 300 -8.02 -14.07 24.62
CA LYS A 300 -6.88 -14.97 24.69
C LYS A 300 -6.38 -15.33 23.30
N THR A 301 -5.08 -15.59 23.17
CA THR A 301 -4.53 -16.19 21.94
C THR A 301 -4.98 -17.64 21.81
N ILE A 302 -4.90 -18.20 20.59
CA ILE A 302 -5.30 -19.59 20.33
C ILE A 302 -4.50 -20.60 21.14
N ASP A 303 -3.25 -20.32 21.46
CA ASP A 303 -2.34 -21.21 22.20
C ASP A 303 -2.45 -21.04 23.73
N GLU A 304 -3.19 -20.05 24.20
CA GLU A 304 -3.29 -19.75 25.62
C GLU A 304 -4.26 -20.70 26.33
N THR A 305 -3.84 -21.21 27.50
CA THR A 305 -4.67 -22.12 28.31
C THR A 305 -6.03 -21.51 28.62
N GLY A 306 -7.10 -22.24 28.30
CA GLY A 306 -8.48 -21.80 28.49
C GLY A 306 -8.94 -20.78 27.45
N SER A 307 -8.31 -20.72 26.29
CA SER A 307 -8.75 -19.94 25.15
C SER A 307 -10.07 -20.46 24.57
N GLY A 308 -10.29 -21.76 24.63
CA GLY A 308 -11.44 -22.43 24.01
C GLY A 308 -11.25 -22.67 22.50
N TYR A 309 -10.03 -22.51 21.99
CA TYR A 309 -9.74 -22.79 20.59
C TYR A 309 -9.89 -24.28 20.24
N ASP A 310 -10.60 -24.55 19.16
CA ASP A 310 -10.74 -25.87 18.57
C ASP A 310 -10.08 -25.89 17.18
N PRO A 311 -8.95 -26.61 16.99
CA PRO A 311 -8.27 -26.64 15.70
C PRO A 311 -9.08 -27.37 14.59
N THR A 312 -10.12 -28.13 14.94
CA THR A 312 -11.06 -28.71 13.95
C THR A 312 -12.08 -27.70 13.45
N HIS A 313 -12.33 -26.63 14.22
CA HIS A 313 -13.23 -25.53 13.89
C HIS A 313 -12.50 -24.18 14.09
N PRO A 314 -11.45 -23.87 13.29
CA PRO A 314 -10.52 -22.78 13.57
C PRO A 314 -11.13 -21.38 13.47
N PHE A 315 -12.33 -21.25 12.94
CA PHE A 315 -13.05 -19.99 12.79
C PHE A 315 -14.01 -19.67 13.94
N MET A 316 -14.27 -20.67 14.79
CA MET A 316 -15.23 -20.55 15.89
C MET A 316 -14.71 -19.65 17.01
N GLY A 317 -15.56 -18.71 17.46
CA GLY A 317 -15.32 -17.89 18.64
C GLY A 317 -14.13 -16.92 18.53
N ARG A 318 -13.78 -16.48 17.33
CA ARG A 318 -12.63 -15.58 17.07
C ARG A 318 -13.01 -14.11 17.23
N ASP A 319 -11.97 -13.26 17.33
CA ASP A 319 -12.09 -11.82 17.22
C ASP A 319 -12.98 -11.45 16.01
N PRO A 320 -14.02 -10.63 16.19
CA PRO A 320 -14.95 -10.28 15.11
C PRO A 320 -14.28 -9.71 13.85
N ARG A 321 -13.12 -9.04 13.99
CA ARG A 321 -12.38 -8.51 12.84
C ARG A 321 -11.89 -9.57 11.88
N MET A 322 -11.71 -10.82 12.33
CA MET A 322 -11.37 -11.93 11.43
C MET A 322 -12.44 -12.09 10.35
N ALA A 323 -13.71 -12.23 10.75
CA ALA A 323 -14.83 -12.39 9.83
C ALA A 323 -15.17 -11.12 9.02
N MET A 324 -14.75 -9.94 9.49
CA MET A 324 -14.86 -8.67 8.75
C MET A 324 -13.75 -8.48 7.73
N THR A 325 -12.61 -9.14 7.91
CA THR A 325 -11.41 -9.00 7.07
C THR A 325 -11.25 -10.15 6.07
N ILE A 326 -11.61 -11.37 6.47
CA ILE A 326 -11.38 -12.61 5.72
C ILE A 326 -12.71 -13.31 5.45
N LEU A 327 -12.93 -13.69 4.20
CA LEU A 327 -13.95 -14.68 3.83
C LEU A 327 -13.30 -16.06 3.90
N TYR A 328 -13.78 -16.88 4.83
CA TYR A 328 -13.25 -18.21 5.15
C TYR A 328 -14.26 -19.32 4.81
N PRO A 329 -13.84 -20.56 4.63
CA PRO A 329 -14.75 -21.69 4.35
C PRO A 329 -15.85 -21.82 5.41
N GLY A 330 -17.09 -21.88 4.97
CA GLY A 330 -18.28 -21.89 5.83
C GLY A 330 -18.93 -20.51 6.04
N ALA A 331 -18.23 -19.42 5.76
CA ALA A 331 -18.78 -18.07 5.93
C ALA A 331 -19.88 -17.74 4.91
N ASP A 332 -20.84 -16.94 5.33
CA ASP A 332 -21.86 -16.38 4.45
C ASP A 332 -21.33 -15.16 3.69
N TYR A 333 -21.74 -15.04 2.44
CA TYR A 333 -21.46 -13.85 1.62
C TYR A 333 -22.58 -13.59 0.61
N LYS A 334 -22.63 -12.35 0.10
CA LYS A 334 -23.47 -11.99 -1.05
C LYS A 334 -22.63 -11.95 -2.31
N ASP A 335 -23.09 -12.63 -3.37
CA ASP A 335 -22.48 -12.52 -4.68
C ASP A 335 -22.76 -11.16 -5.34
N ASN A 336 -22.25 -10.95 -6.55
CA ASN A 336 -22.43 -9.72 -7.32
C ASN A 336 -23.89 -9.45 -7.76
N ASN A 337 -24.80 -10.39 -7.56
CA ASN A 337 -26.24 -10.25 -7.81
C ASN A 337 -27.04 -10.08 -6.49
N GLY A 338 -26.36 -9.97 -5.35
CA GLY A 338 -26.97 -9.86 -4.03
C GLY A 338 -27.55 -11.18 -3.50
N VAL A 339 -27.17 -12.33 -4.10
CA VAL A 339 -27.65 -13.65 -3.67
C VAL A 339 -26.79 -14.17 -2.51
N ASP A 340 -27.46 -14.62 -1.45
CA ASP A 340 -26.80 -15.22 -0.29
C ASP A 340 -26.19 -16.59 -0.63
N LYS A 341 -24.91 -16.78 -0.33
CA LYS A 341 -24.14 -18.00 -0.56
C LYS A 341 -23.28 -18.36 0.63
N VAL A 342 -22.88 -19.62 0.69
CA VAL A 342 -21.87 -20.14 1.62
C VAL A 342 -20.56 -20.31 0.87
N PHE A 343 -19.49 -19.71 1.38
CA PHE A 343 -18.15 -19.85 0.79
C PHE A 343 -17.59 -21.25 1.11
N ASN A 344 -17.19 -21.97 0.07
CA ASN A 344 -16.65 -23.32 0.23
C ASN A 344 -15.41 -23.48 -0.67
N THR A 345 -14.29 -23.77 -0.04
CA THR A 345 -13.00 -24.05 -0.71
C THR A 345 -12.41 -25.39 -0.25
N LEU A 346 -13.12 -26.16 0.58
CA LEU A 346 -12.62 -27.41 1.16
C LEU A 346 -13.12 -28.65 0.41
N ASP A 347 -14.34 -28.62 -0.16
CA ASP A 347 -14.90 -29.74 -0.90
C ASP A 347 -14.58 -29.61 -2.41
N GLU A 348 -14.18 -30.72 -3.03
CA GLU A 348 -13.89 -30.76 -4.48
C GLU A 348 -15.17 -30.62 -5.32
N GLU A 349 -16.30 -31.06 -4.78
CA GLU A 349 -17.62 -31.00 -5.42
C GLU A 349 -18.67 -30.44 -4.46
N ILE A 350 -19.60 -29.68 -5.00
CA ILE A 350 -20.80 -29.20 -4.29
C ILE A 350 -22.05 -29.65 -5.07
N GLY A 351 -22.89 -30.46 -4.44
CA GLY A 351 -24.11 -30.95 -5.09
C GLY A 351 -23.88 -31.80 -6.35
N GLY A 352 -22.71 -32.45 -6.45
CA GLY A 352 -22.31 -33.27 -7.60
C GLY A 352 -21.70 -32.47 -8.76
N ALA A 353 -21.47 -31.15 -8.59
CA ALA A 353 -20.80 -30.33 -9.54
C ALA A 353 -19.40 -29.93 -9.02
N LYS A 354 -18.42 -29.81 -9.93
CA LYS A 354 -17.06 -29.35 -9.60
C LYS A 354 -17.10 -27.99 -8.91
N ASN A 355 -16.46 -27.89 -7.75
CA ASN A 355 -16.33 -26.63 -7.02
C ASN A 355 -15.20 -25.76 -7.60
N MET A 356 -15.54 -24.68 -8.27
CA MET A 356 -14.57 -23.79 -8.91
C MET A 356 -13.75 -22.95 -7.92
N ASN A 357 -14.12 -22.91 -6.63
CA ASN A 357 -13.34 -22.29 -5.56
C ASN A 357 -12.36 -23.26 -4.88
N PHE A 358 -12.44 -24.57 -5.17
CA PHE A 358 -11.50 -25.54 -4.62
C PHE A 358 -10.07 -25.24 -5.12
N PRO A 359 -9.03 -25.19 -4.24
CA PRO A 359 -7.72 -24.60 -4.56
C PRO A 359 -6.96 -25.14 -5.77
N VAL A 360 -7.24 -26.38 -6.17
CA VAL A 360 -6.64 -27.02 -7.37
C VAL A 360 -7.62 -27.18 -8.53
N ALA A 361 -8.86 -26.67 -8.40
CA ALA A 361 -9.88 -26.81 -9.43
C ALA A 361 -9.60 -25.97 -10.69
N ALA A 362 -9.01 -24.78 -10.51
CA ALA A 362 -8.67 -23.85 -11.57
C ALA A 362 -7.47 -23.00 -11.16
N ASP A 363 -6.82 -22.35 -12.14
CA ASP A 363 -5.69 -21.45 -11.88
C ASP A 363 -6.12 -20.24 -11.02
N ASN A 364 -7.31 -19.73 -11.25
CA ASN A 364 -7.89 -18.59 -10.53
C ASN A 364 -8.49 -18.95 -9.16
N ALA A 365 -8.46 -20.21 -8.74
CA ALA A 365 -8.92 -20.59 -7.40
C ALA A 365 -7.90 -20.17 -6.34
N SER A 366 -8.38 -19.67 -5.21
CA SER A 366 -7.52 -19.30 -4.08
C SER A 366 -6.66 -20.47 -3.62
N LYS A 367 -5.35 -20.37 -3.70
CA LYS A 367 -4.45 -21.46 -3.28
C LYS A 367 -4.43 -21.64 -1.76
N THR A 368 -4.73 -20.59 -1.00
CA THR A 368 -4.86 -20.67 0.46
C THR A 368 -6.24 -21.17 0.91
N GLY A 369 -7.24 -21.13 0.04
CA GLY A 369 -8.63 -21.42 0.38
C GLY A 369 -9.33 -20.27 1.11
N LEU A 370 -8.69 -19.11 1.22
CA LEU A 370 -9.23 -17.90 1.83
C LEU A 370 -9.38 -16.79 0.78
N THR A 371 -10.19 -15.78 1.07
CA THR A 371 -10.33 -14.57 0.24
C THR A 371 -10.43 -13.34 1.15
N TRP A 372 -9.92 -12.19 0.71
CA TRP A 372 -10.12 -10.93 1.44
C TRP A 372 -11.60 -10.53 1.41
N LYS A 373 -12.16 -10.19 2.57
CA LYS A 373 -13.48 -9.58 2.69
C LYS A 373 -13.37 -8.06 2.70
N LYS A 374 -12.35 -7.55 3.37
CA LYS A 374 -12.02 -6.12 3.43
C LYS A 374 -11.85 -5.56 2.00
N TYR A 375 -12.51 -4.43 1.69
CA TYR A 375 -12.64 -3.79 0.39
C TYR A 375 -13.45 -4.55 -0.67
N VAL A 376 -13.69 -5.84 -0.52
CA VAL A 376 -14.27 -6.68 -1.57
C VAL A 376 -15.77 -6.89 -1.37
N TYR A 377 -16.18 -7.22 -0.16
CA TYR A 377 -17.56 -7.60 0.14
C TYR A 377 -18.29 -6.55 0.97
N PRO A 378 -19.61 -6.37 0.74
CA PRO A 378 -20.46 -7.13 -0.21
C PRO A 378 -20.19 -6.71 -1.66
N MET A 379 -20.22 -7.67 -2.58
CA MET A 379 -19.91 -7.43 -4.00
C MET A 379 -21.01 -6.68 -4.76
N ASP A 380 -22.25 -6.77 -4.33
CA ASP A 380 -23.39 -6.05 -4.91
C ASP A 380 -23.32 -4.52 -4.72
N GLN A 381 -22.36 -4.03 -3.93
CA GLN A 381 -22.02 -2.59 -3.87
C GLN A 381 -21.38 -2.06 -5.18
N TYR A 382 -20.86 -2.94 -6.04
CA TYR A 382 -20.17 -2.58 -7.27
C TYR A 382 -21.01 -2.98 -8.50
N ALA A 383 -21.22 -2.05 -9.42
CA ALA A 383 -21.82 -2.37 -10.71
C ALA A 383 -20.91 -3.28 -11.56
N ASN A 384 -19.61 -3.18 -11.41
CA ASN A 384 -18.60 -4.00 -12.09
C ASN A 384 -17.35 -4.12 -11.21
N MET A 385 -16.98 -5.35 -10.82
CA MET A 385 -15.80 -5.62 -10.00
C MET A 385 -14.46 -5.24 -10.66
N TRP A 386 -14.43 -5.10 -11.97
CA TRP A 386 -13.27 -4.69 -12.76
C TRP A 386 -13.20 -3.18 -13.00
N SER A 387 -14.20 -2.44 -12.51
CA SER A 387 -14.29 -0.98 -12.70
C SER A 387 -14.90 -0.34 -11.45
N THR A 388 -14.20 -0.41 -10.33
CA THR A 388 -14.69 0.09 -9.05
C THR A 388 -14.17 1.49 -8.74
N ASP A 389 -14.81 2.15 -7.79
CA ASP A 389 -14.39 3.42 -7.21
C ASP A 389 -13.92 3.25 -5.74
N VAL A 390 -13.45 2.06 -5.40
CA VAL A 390 -12.77 1.81 -4.12
C VAL A 390 -11.56 2.70 -4.00
N CYS A 391 -11.39 3.29 -2.84
CA CYS A 391 -10.28 4.19 -2.50
C CYS A 391 -9.44 3.57 -1.38
N PRO A 392 -8.45 2.71 -1.70
CA PRO A 392 -7.58 2.11 -0.69
C PRO A 392 -6.92 3.15 0.21
N ILE A 393 -6.99 2.89 1.52
CA ILE A 393 -6.56 3.81 2.57
C ILE A 393 -5.04 3.68 2.74
N VAL A 394 -4.34 4.81 2.75
CA VAL A 394 -2.89 4.89 2.98
C VAL A 394 -2.58 5.14 4.45
N PHE A 395 -3.38 6.03 5.08
CA PHE A 395 -3.28 6.37 6.50
C PHE A 395 -4.67 6.56 7.10
N ARG A 396 -4.87 6.01 8.30
CA ARG A 396 -6.10 6.18 9.07
C ARG A 396 -5.83 6.33 10.57
N TYR A 397 -6.79 6.88 11.28
CA TYR A 397 -6.64 7.27 12.67
C TYR A 397 -6.35 6.10 13.63
N ALA A 398 -6.83 4.88 13.32
CA ALA A 398 -6.48 3.70 14.11
C ALA A 398 -4.97 3.42 14.10
N GLU A 399 -4.28 3.60 12.96
CA GLU A 399 -2.81 3.48 12.92
C GLU A 399 -2.13 4.52 13.81
N VAL A 400 -2.67 5.73 13.87
CA VAL A 400 -2.15 6.80 14.74
C VAL A 400 -2.23 6.40 16.22
N LEU A 401 -3.37 5.85 16.64
CA LEU A 401 -3.56 5.39 18.02
C LEU A 401 -2.61 4.25 18.39
N LEU A 402 -2.44 3.28 17.47
CA LEU A 402 -1.55 2.13 17.64
C LEU A 402 -0.07 2.57 17.66
N SER A 403 0.32 3.47 16.76
CA SER A 403 1.69 3.99 16.70
C SER A 403 2.04 4.81 17.94
N TRP A 404 1.10 5.61 18.45
CA TRP A 404 1.25 6.32 19.71
C TRP A 404 1.41 5.33 20.88
N ALA A 405 0.56 4.30 20.94
CA ALA A 405 0.59 3.30 22.00
C ALA A 405 1.90 2.50 22.00
N GLU A 406 2.39 2.11 20.83
CA GLU A 406 3.65 1.41 20.68
C GLU A 406 4.82 2.29 21.13
N ALA A 407 4.92 3.51 20.61
CA ALA A 407 6.00 4.43 20.96
C ALA A 407 5.99 4.79 22.45
N GLU A 408 4.81 5.03 23.06
CA GLU A 408 4.70 5.30 24.49
C GLU A 408 5.14 4.12 25.33
N ASN A 409 4.71 2.90 24.96
CA ASN A 409 5.14 1.70 25.67
C ASN A 409 6.65 1.48 25.56
N GLU A 410 7.25 1.77 24.40
CA GLU A 410 8.70 1.65 24.21
C GLU A 410 9.50 2.70 25.00
N LEU A 411 8.97 3.89 25.19
CA LEU A 411 9.60 4.95 25.97
C LEU A 411 9.43 4.75 27.48
N ASN A 412 8.19 4.55 27.92
CA ASN A 412 7.79 4.71 29.32
C ASN A 412 7.18 3.44 29.94
N GLY A 413 6.88 2.41 29.13
CA GLY A 413 6.17 1.21 29.58
C GLY A 413 4.64 1.38 29.68
N PRO A 414 3.95 0.43 30.32
CA PRO A 414 2.50 0.44 30.45
C PRO A 414 1.96 1.69 31.16
N SER A 415 0.88 2.25 30.59
CA SER A 415 0.18 3.38 31.19
C SER A 415 -1.32 3.30 30.88
N LYS A 416 -2.14 4.01 31.68
CA LYS A 416 -3.58 4.07 31.46
C LYS A 416 -3.93 4.63 30.08
N GLU A 417 -3.13 5.55 29.56
CA GLU A 417 -3.32 6.12 28.23
C GLU A 417 -3.09 5.10 27.12
N VAL A 418 -2.05 4.25 27.23
CA VAL A 418 -1.81 3.15 26.29
C VAL A 418 -3.02 2.22 26.27
N TYR A 419 -3.49 1.76 27.45
CA TYR A 419 -4.66 0.89 27.54
C TYR A 419 -5.92 1.53 26.95
N ASN A 420 -6.15 2.81 27.20
CA ASN A 420 -7.31 3.53 26.66
C ASN A 420 -7.30 3.57 25.13
N LYS A 421 -6.14 3.78 24.49
CA LYS A 421 -6.04 3.80 23.03
C LYS A 421 -6.28 2.40 22.43
N LEU A 422 -5.75 1.36 23.03
CA LEU A 422 -6.01 -0.02 22.62
C LEU A 422 -7.50 -0.38 22.85
N ASN A 423 -8.07 0.00 23.99
CA ASN A 423 -9.47 -0.27 24.31
C ASN A 423 -10.44 0.44 23.34
N ALA A 424 -10.09 1.61 22.83
CA ALA A 424 -10.92 2.28 21.82
C ALA A 424 -11.09 1.43 20.56
N LEU A 425 -10.04 0.72 20.11
CA LEU A 425 -10.10 -0.19 18.97
C LEU A 425 -10.83 -1.50 19.30
N ARG A 426 -10.51 -2.08 20.45
CA ARG A 426 -11.07 -3.37 20.88
C ARG A 426 -12.57 -3.29 21.14
N THR A 427 -13.02 -2.29 21.89
CA THR A 427 -14.44 -2.11 22.23
C THR A 427 -15.30 -1.77 21.02
N ARG A 428 -14.74 -1.07 20.03
CA ARG A 428 -15.43 -0.80 18.75
C ARG A 428 -15.98 -2.06 18.08
N VAL A 429 -15.25 -3.17 18.19
CA VAL A 429 -15.60 -4.47 17.57
C VAL A 429 -16.12 -5.51 18.57
N GLY A 430 -16.37 -5.12 19.80
CA GLY A 430 -16.92 -6.01 20.85
C GLY A 430 -15.89 -6.94 21.48
N MET A 431 -14.59 -6.66 21.34
CA MET A 431 -13.54 -7.38 22.07
C MET A 431 -13.45 -6.88 23.51
N PRO A 432 -13.05 -7.74 24.49
CA PRO A 432 -12.87 -7.31 25.86
C PRO A 432 -11.76 -6.27 25.97
N ALA A 433 -11.88 -5.40 26.96
CA ALA A 433 -10.84 -4.46 27.32
C ALA A 433 -9.54 -5.19 27.70
N VAL A 434 -8.42 -4.50 27.55
CA VAL A 434 -7.10 -5.02 27.92
C VAL A 434 -7.07 -5.42 29.40
N ASP A 435 -6.62 -6.63 29.69
CA ASP A 435 -6.33 -7.07 31.04
C ASP A 435 -5.03 -6.40 31.53
N GLU A 436 -5.17 -5.29 32.27
CA GLU A 436 -4.04 -4.50 32.77
C GLU A 436 -3.13 -5.31 33.71
N GLY A 437 -3.65 -6.33 34.41
CA GLY A 437 -2.86 -7.22 35.25
C GLY A 437 -1.97 -8.14 34.42
N LYS A 438 -2.50 -8.73 33.35
CA LYS A 438 -1.76 -9.60 32.41
C LYS A 438 -0.69 -8.81 31.63
N TYR A 439 -1.04 -7.61 31.17
CA TYR A 439 -0.17 -6.78 30.33
C TYR A 439 0.48 -5.64 31.10
N SER A 440 0.94 -5.92 32.34
CA SER A 440 1.52 -4.95 33.26
C SER A 440 3.02 -4.69 33.07
N THR A 441 3.69 -5.40 32.19
CA THR A 441 5.10 -5.18 31.82
C THR A 441 5.22 -4.64 30.41
N LYS A 442 6.32 -3.94 30.13
CA LYS A 442 6.62 -3.38 28.81
C LYS A 442 6.62 -4.46 27.73
N GLU A 443 7.24 -5.60 28.01
CA GLU A 443 7.37 -6.71 27.06
C GLU A 443 6.00 -7.36 26.79
N ALA A 444 5.22 -7.67 27.82
CA ALA A 444 3.89 -8.25 27.64
C ALA A 444 2.95 -7.30 26.87
N LEU A 445 3.02 -6.01 27.18
CA LEU A 445 2.18 -5.01 26.48
C LEU A 445 2.66 -4.79 25.05
N ARG A 446 3.97 -4.86 24.77
CA ARG A 446 4.51 -4.83 23.39
C ARG A 446 3.92 -5.96 22.54
N GLU A 447 3.88 -7.19 23.04
CA GLU A 447 3.30 -8.33 22.32
C GLU A 447 1.81 -8.12 22.01
N LEU A 448 1.06 -7.56 22.96
CA LEU A 448 -0.35 -7.20 22.70
C LEU A 448 -0.47 -6.11 21.64
N ILE A 449 0.32 -5.03 21.74
CA ILE A 449 0.30 -3.92 20.77
C ILE A 449 0.64 -4.43 19.37
N HIS A 450 1.67 -5.26 19.24
CA HIS A 450 2.06 -5.86 17.96
C HIS A 450 0.93 -6.71 17.36
N ARG A 451 0.26 -7.51 18.18
CA ARG A 451 -0.88 -8.34 17.74
C ARG A 451 -2.08 -7.47 17.39
N GLU A 452 -2.42 -6.49 18.20
CA GLU A 452 -3.51 -5.56 17.93
C GLU A 452 -3.27 -4.79 16.62
N ARG A 453 -2.03 -4.31 16.40
CA ARG A 453 -1.63 -3.66 15.16
C ARG A 453 -1.74 -4.60 13.96
N ALA A 454 -1.30 -5.84 14.11
CA ALA A 454 -1.34 -6.85 13.05
C ALA A 454 -2.79 -7.16 12.60
N VAL A 455 -3.73 -7.33 13.53
CA VAL A 455 -5.12 -7.69 13.18
C VAL A 455 -5.95 -6.47 12.76
N GLU A 456 -5.70 -5.31 13.35
CA GLU A 456 -6.41 -4.08 13.01
C GLU A 456 -6.07 -3.61 11.58
N LEU A 457 -4.77 -3.64 11.21
CA LEU A 457 -4.26 -3.10 9.95
C LEU A 457 -4.04 -4.15 8.85
N ALA A 458 -4.52 -5.39 9.04
CA ALA A 458 -4.43 -6.44 8.02
C ALA A 458 -5.11 -6.03 6.70
N GLY A 459 -4.46 -6.29 5.57
CA GLY A 459 -4.95 -5.92 4.24
C GLY A 459 -4.74 -4.45 3.88
N GLU A 460 -3.85 -3.73 4.59
CA GLU A 460 -3.57 -2.31 4.36
C GLU A 460 -2.09 -2.03 4.03
N GLY A 461 -1.32 -3.08 3.73
CA GLY A 461 0.08 -2.95 3.30
C GLY A 461 1.10 -2.60 4.41
N ILE A 462 0.71 -2.73 5.66
CA ILE A 462 1.54 -2.36 6.82
C ILE A 462 2.42 -3.52 7.29
N ARG A 463 1.96 -4.76 7.15
CA ARG A 463 2.57 -5.94 7.77
C ARG A 463 4.04 -6.12 7.45
N ARG A 464 4.47 -5.91 6.20
CA ARG A 464 5.90 -6.05 5.84
C ARG A 464 6.77 -5.10 6.64
N GLY A 465 6.38 -3.86 6.83
CA GLY A 465 7.10 -2.89 7.64
C GLY A 465 7.27 -3.36 9.08
N ASP A 466 6.20 -3.86 9.66
CA ASP A 466 6.18 -4.32 11.03
C ASP A 466 7.08 -5.55 11.26
N ILE A 467 7.01 -6.59 10.41
CA ILE A 467 7.85 -7.80 10.58
C ILE A 467 9.33 -7.55 10.32
N LEU A 468 9.69 -6.52 9.55
CA LEU A 468 11.09 -6.15 9.30
C LEU A 468 11.72 -5.37 10.46
N ARG A 469 10.92 -4.60 11.22
CA ARG A 469 11.40 -3.79 12.35
C ARG A 469 11.27 -4.49 13.70
N TRP A 470 10.24 -5.30 13.90
CA TRP A 470 10.06 -6.03 15.15
C TRP A 470 11.10 -7.11 15.34
N LYS A 471 11.53 -7.26 16.59
CA LYS A 471 12.55 -8.24 16.97
C LYS A 471 11.95 -9.35 17.82
N THR A 472 12.42 -10.55 17.59
CA THR A 472 12.19 -11.71 18.46
C THR A 472 13.03 -11.58 19.74
N SER A 473 12.77 -12.41 20.72
CA SER A 473 13.51 -12.42 21.99
C SER A 473 15.01 -12.70 21.84
N ASP A 474 15.41 -13.38 20.75
CA ASP A 474 16.83 -13.64 20.40
C ASP A 474 17.42 -12.56 19.45
N GLY A 475 16.70 -11.46 19.24
CA GLY A 475 17.16 -10.27 18.51
C GLY A 475 17.10 -10.34 16.99
N LYS A 476 16.57 -11.41 16.40
CA LYS A 476 16.34 -11.52 14.95
C LYS A 476 15.15 -10.65 14.51
N MET A 477 15.13 -10.26 13.24
CA MET A 477 13.91 -9.69 12.66
C MET A 477 12.78 -10.71 12.72
N LEU A 478 11.56 -10.28 13.03
CA LEU A 478 10.40 -11.18 13.01
C LEU A 478 10.21 -11.82 11.62
N ALA A 479 10.55 -11.10 10.54
CA ALA A 479 10.55 -11.62 9.17
C ALA A 479 11.38 -12.90 9.01
N GLU A 480 12.52 -13.03 9.70
CA GLU A 480 13.37 -14.24 9.68
C GLU A 480 12.68 -15.47 10.29
N VAL A 481 11.62 -15.28 11.02
CA VAL A 481 10.80 -16.37 11.60
C VAL A 481 9.56 -16.62 10.76
N VAL A 482 8.77 -15.59 10.51
CA VAL A 482 7.45 -15.75 9.87
C VAL A 482 7.52 -15.96 8.36
N LEU A 483 8.64 -15.59 7.70
CA LEU A 483 8.87 -15.84 6.28
C LEU A 483 9.83 -17.00 5.99
N ASN A 484 10.26 -17.76 7.00
CA ASN A 484 11.02 -19.02 6.86
C ASN A 484 10.13 -20.21 7.22
N GLN A 485 8.97 -20.30 6.59
CA GLN A 485 7.97 -21.34 6.86
C GLN A 485 7.39 -21.88 5.56
N THR A 486 6.95 -23.13 5.61
CA THR A 486 6.07 -23.68 4.57
C THR A 486 4.71 -23.05 4.71
N LEU A 487 4.23 -22.41 3.64
CA LEU A 487 2.86 -21.92 3.56
C LEU A 487 1.94 -23.10 3.25
N GLU A 488 0.90 -23.26 4.08
CA GLU A 488 -0.07 -24.33 3.97
C GLU A 488 -1.50 -23.79 3.80
N ARG A 489 -2.38 -24.63 3.20
CA ARG A 489 -3.84 -24.45 3.21
C ARG A 489 -4.48 -25.47 4.14
N LEU A 490 -5.70 -25.18 4.57
CA LEU A 490 -6.51 -26.17 5.29
C LEU A 490 -7.09 -27.22 4.32
N VAL A 491 -7.31 -28.40 4.85
CA VAL A 491 -8.01 -29.53 4.20
C VAL A 491 -9.15 -29.94 5.13
N GLY A 492 -10.31 -30.20 4.57
CA GLY A 492 -11.49 -30.54 5.36
C GLY A 492 -12.75 -30.56 4.52
N THR A 493 -13.88 -30.30 5.15
CA THR A 493 -15.22 -30.25 4.51
C THR A 493 -16.02 -29.06 5.05
N VAL A 494 -17.09 -28.68 4.32
CA VAL A 494 -18.04 -27.64 4.74
C VAL A 494 -19.44 -28.19 4.81
N ASP A 495 -20.08 -28.16 5.97
CA ASP A 495 -21.52 -28.38 6.08
C ASP A 495 -22.29 -27.19 5.49
N MET A 496 -22.69 -27.32 4.23
CA MET A 496 -23.41 -26.28 3.47
C MET A 496 -24.80 -25.96 4.06
N LYS A 497 -25.31 -26.76 5.01
CA LYS A 497 -26.63 -26.60 5.65
C LYS A 497 -26.52 -26.19 7.11
N GLY A 498 -25.33 -26.19 7.69
CA GLY A 498 -25.09 -25.79 9.07
C GLY A 498 -25.61 -24.37 9.32
N ALA A 499 -26.24 -24.14 10.44
CA ALA A 499 -26.84 -22.84 10.76
C ALA A 499 -25.78 -21.77 11.14
N ASP A 500 -24.71 -22.23 11.79
CA ASP A 500 -23.64 -21.33 12.30
C ASP A 500 -22.44 -21.31 11.35
N PRO A 501 -22.16 -20.17 10.68
CA PRO A 501 -21.02 -20.01 9.78
C PRO A 501 -19.66 -20.36 10.41
N GLU A 502 -19.51 -20.14 11.71
CA GLU A 502 -18.24 -20.34 12.41
C GLU A 502 -17.90 -21.83 12.60
N THR A 503 -18.90 -22.73 12.54
CA THR A 503 -18.75 -24.18 12.76
C THR A 503 -18.99 -25.03 11.52
N ARG A 504 -19.39 -24.46 10.39
CA ARG A 504 -19.62 -25.20 9.14
C ARG A 504 -18.37 -25.88 8.60
N ALA A 505 -17.20 -25.27 8.75
CA ALA A 505 -15.95 -25.88 8.30
C ALA A 505 -15.42 -26.85 9.35
N THR A 506 -15.14 -28.08 8.95
CA THR A 506 -14.46 -29.10 9.79
C THR A 506 -13.12 -29.44 9.14
N ILE A 507 -12.03 -29.23 9.88
CA ILE A 507 -10.66 -29.39 9.38
C ILE A 507 -10.09 -30.77 9.73
N GLU A 508 -9.47 -31.40 8.73
CA GLU A 508 -8.71 -32.64 8.84
C GLU A 508 -7.30 -32.37 9.35
N LEU A 509 -7.07 -32.50 10.66
CA LEU A 509 -5.78 -32.15 11.28
C LEU A 509 -4.62 -32.99 10.76
N ASN A 510 -4.86 -34.25 10.39
CA ASN A 510 -3.86 -35.20 9.92
C ASN A 510 -3.82 -35.33 8.37
N ALA A 511 -4.30 -34.32 7.67
CA ALA A 511 -4.24 -34.33 6.20
C ALA A 511 -2.79 -34.45 5.71
N ALA A 512 -2.60 -35.18 4.61
CA ALA A 512 -1.28 -35.41 4.04
C ALA A 512 -0.61 -34.09 3.61
N ALA A 513 0.71 -34.01 3.79
CA ALA A 513 1.48 -32.80 3.56
C ALA A 513 1.36 -32.28 2.10
N ASP A 514 1.29 -33.17 1.11
CA ASP A 514 1.10 -32.84 -0.31
C ASP A 514 -0.25 -32.17 -0.61
N LYS A 515 -1.27 -32.45 0.21
CA LYS A 515 -2.58 -31.80 0.12
C LYS A 515 -2.58 -30.39 0.74
N LYS A 516 -1.72 -30.14 1.72
CA LYS A 516 -1.67 -28.88 2.48
C LYS A 516 -0.69 -27.88 1.89
N LYS A 517 0.46 -28.33 1.41
CA LYS A 517 1.56 -27.47 0.99
C LYS A 517 1.21 -26.58 -0.21
N ILE A 518 1.52 -25.28 -0.08
CA ILE A 518 1.43 -24.28 -1.14
C ILE A 518 2.82 -23.96 -1.66
N GLU A 519 3.72 -23.46 -0.80
CA GLU A 519 5.11 -23.15 -1.13
C GLU A 519 6.02 -23.17 0.11
N ASP A 520 7.31 -23.36 -0.10
CA ASP A 520 8.32 -23.07 0.91
C ASP A 520 8.80 -21.63 0.73
N ARG A 521 8.86 -20.88 1.82
CA ARG A 521 9.39 -19.52 1.87
C ARG A 521 10.74 -19.51 2.54
N VAL A 522 11.66 -18.72 2.02
CA VAL A 522 13.01 -18.54 2.56
C VAL A 522 13.29 -17.04 2.64
N PHE A 523 13.64 -16.57 3.82
CA PHE A 523 14.00 -15.18 4.04
C PHE A 523 15.39 -15.13 4.70
N MET A 524 16.34 -14.54 4.01
CA MET A 524 17.69 -14.30 4.54
C MET A 524 17.80 -12.87 5.06
N PRO A 525 18.67 -12.57 6.03
CA PRO A 525 18.81 -11.22 6.59
C PRO A 525 19.01 -10.12 5.55
N TYR A 526 19.68 -10.41 4.40
CA TYR A 526 19.87 -9.45 3.33
C TYR A 526 18.58 -9.13 2.57
N ASN A 527 17.53 -9.99 2.63
CA ASN A 527 16.22 -9.72 2.02
C ASN A 527 15.44 -8.61 2.74
N ARG A 528 16.01 -8.04 3.83
CA ARG A 528 15.55 -6.79 4.44
C ARG A 528 15.45 -5.70 3.38
N TYR A 529 16.41 -5.61 2.48
CA TYR A 529 16.38 -4.67 1.35
C TYR A 529 16.16 -5.41 0.04
N PHE A 530 15.49 -4.74 -0.89
CA PHE A 530 15.32 -5.25 -2.25
C PHE A 530 16.61 -5.05 -3.06
N PRO A 531 16.85 -5.89 -4.07
CA PRO A 531 17.96 -5.66 -4.99
C PRO A 531 17.70 -4.41 -5.84
N ILE A 532 18.73 -3.60 -6.07
CA ILE A 532 18.68 -2.55 -7.11
C ILE A 532 18.51 -3.26 -8.45
N PRO A 533 17.51 -2.86 -9.29
CA PRO A 533 17.28 -3.50 -10.57
C PRO A 533 18.51 -3.44 -11.49
N GLN A 534 18.79 -4.52 -12.22
CA GLN A 534 19.97 -4.57 -13.08
C GLN A 534 19.96 -3.48 -14.16
N GLY A 535 18.79 -3.13 -14.68
CA GLY A 535 18.66 -2.05 -15.67
C GLY A 535 19.11 -0.68 -15.13
N ASP A 536 18.85 -0.40 -13.85
CA ASP A 536 19.29 0.85 -13.22
C ASP A 536 20.81 0.85 -12.95
N LEU A 537 21.37 -0.29 -12.53
CA LEU A 537 22.83 -0.45 -12.39
C LEU A 537 23.56 -0.31 -13.74
N ASP A 538 22.94 -0.78 -14.81
CA ASP A 538 23.50 -0.66 -16.16
C ASP A 538 23.42 0.76 -16.71
N ASN A 539 22.39 1.51 -16.33
CA ASN A 539 22.20 2.90 -16.75
C ASN A 539 23.02 3.91 -15.95
N ASN A 540 23.33 3.60 -14.68
CA ASN A 540 24.09 4.46 -13.79
C ASN A 540 25.19 3.66 -13.08
N ASP A 541 26.40 3.73 -13.60
CA ASP A 541 27.60 3.02 -13.12
C ASP A 541 28.08 3.45 -11.71
N LYS A 542 27.52 4.54 -11.18
CA LYS A 542 27.79 5.00 -9.80
C LYS A 542 26.93 4.30 -8.75
N LEU A 543 25.92 3.52 -9.18
CA LEU A 543 25.07 2.75 -8.26
C LEU A 543 25.80 1.49 -7.79
N VAL A 544 25.64 1.17 -6.53
CA VAL A 544 26.19 -0.03 -5.89
C VAL A 544 25.03 -0.90 -5.41
N GLN A 545 25.09 -2.21 -5.71
CA GLN A 545 24.10 -3.20 -5.31
C GLN A 545 24.05 -3.38 -3.79
N ASN A 546 22.89 -3.75 -3.25
CA ASN A 546 22.74 -4.15 -1.86
C ASN A 546 23.52 -5.45 -1.56
N PRO A 547 24.14 -5.56 -0.38
CA PRO A 547 24.84 -6.78 0.03
C PRO A 547 23.93 -8.02 -0.06
N GLY A 548 24.50 -9.16 -0.39
CA GLY A 548 23.78 -10.43 -0.52
C GLY A 548 23.23 -10.70 -1.93
N TYR A 549 23.11 -9.69 -2.76
CA TYR A 549 22.69 -9.85 -4.17
C TYR A 549 23.89 -9.80 -5.11
N VAL A 550 23.95 -10.77 -6.03
CA VAL A 550 25.00 -10.84 -7.04
C VAL A 550 24.46 -10.24 -8.34
N SER A 551 25.04 -9.13 -8.78
CA SER A 551 24.77 -8.60 -10.12
C SER A 551 25.48 -9.45 -11.16
N PRO A 552 24.82 -9.85 -12.25
CA PRO A 552 25.53 -10.43 -13.39
C PRO A 552 26.61 -9.43 -13.84
N LYS A 553 27.85 -9.91 -13.91
CA LYS A 553 28.93 -9.07 -14.48
C LYS A 553 28.65 -8.82 -15.95
N LYS A 554 28.79 -7.58 -16.40
CA LYS A 554 28.80 -7.23 -17.82
C LYS A 554 29.93 -7.94 -18.54
#